data_656e267bea99546a893c1d80364e7611
#
_entry.id   656e267bea99546a893c1d80364e7611
#
_cell.length_a   1.000
_cell.length_b   1.000
_cell.length_c   1.000
_cell.angle_alpha   90.00
_cell.angle_beta   90.00
_cell.angle_gamma   90.00
#
_symmetry.space_group_name_H-M   'P 1'
#
loop_
_entity.id
_entity.type
_entity.pdbx_description
1 polymer ?
#
loop_
_entity_poly.entity_id
_entity_poly.type
_entity_poly.pdbx_seq_one_letter_code
_entity_poly.pdbx_strand_id
1 'polypeptide(L)'
;MTVRVEVPSGEAALTSFLEFRDLVYAKRPVRWPTFTGLHLPMIEGTGPFAEGRRFRPFLALDEGEPAARALAMVDERYIEHWDERLGHVILFEALPGARQASRAVLDAACVWLREQGMEAARAGYGNQEFPFVTDDYESLPAGFMRHNPPE
;
A
#
# COMPACT_ATOMS: atom_id res chain seq x y z
N MET A 1 -16.62 13.93 -11.33
CA MET A 1 -15.58 13.24 -10.52
C MET A 1 -14.48 12.79 -11.43
N THR A 2 -13.31 13.36 -11.28
CA THR A 2 -12.16 13.01 -12.11
C THR A 2 -11.07 12.42 -11.23
N VAL A 3 -11.05 11.09 -11.16
CA VAL A 3 -9.97 10.38 -10.46
C VAL A 3 -8.75 10.32 -11.37
N ARG A 4 -7.60 10.71 -10.84
CA ARG A 4 -6.29 10.65 -11.49
C ARG A 4 -5.33 9.84 -10.63
N VAL A 5 -4.55 8.96 -11.24
CA VAL A 5 -3.49 8.21 -10.55
C VAL A 5 -2.15 8.82 -10.87
N GLU A 6 -1.37 9.08 -9.83
CA GLU A 6 0.00 9.58 -9.90
C GLU A 6 0.98 8.53 -9.36
N VAL A 7 2.23 8.65 -9.77
CA VAL A 7 3.35 7.88 -9.25
C VAL A 7 4.23 8.84 -8.44
N PRO A 8 4.11 8.88 -7.12
CA PRO A 8 4.95 9.72 -6.27
C PRO A 8 6.44 9.40 -6.44
N SER A 9 7.27 10.42 -6.53
CA SER A 9 8.72 10.29 -6.63
C SER A 9 9.43 11.40 -5.87
N GLY A 10 10.60 11.08 -5.31
CA GLY A 10 11.35 11.97 -4.43
C GLY A 10 10.85 11.92 -2.99
N GLU A 11 11.74 12.27 -2.06
CA GLU A 11 11.52 12.11 -0.62
C GLU A 11 10.23 12.77 -0.13
N ALA A 12 9.97 14.01 -0.52
CA ALA A 12 8.78 14.74 -0.05
C ALA A 12 7.47 14.09 -0.52
N ALA A 13 7.39 13.67 -1.81
CA ALA A 13 6.20 13.04 -2.36
C ALA A 13 5.99 11.63 -1.79
N LEU A 14 7.06 10.87 -1.56
CA LEU A 14 7.00 9.55 -0.94
C LEU A 14 6.62 9.65 0.54
N THR A 15 7.11 10.64 1.25
CA THR A 15 6.71 10.91 2.64
C THR A 15 5.21 11.21 2.71
N SER A 16 4.70 12.10 1.85
CA SER A 16 3.26 12.40 1.79
C SER A 16 2.42 11.17 1.41
N PHE A 17 2.92 10.33 0.50
CA PHE A 17 2.31 9.05 0.17
C PHE A 17 2.19 8.13 1.40
N LEU A 18 3.23 8.04 2.22
CA LEU A 18 3.23 7.23 3.44
C LEU A 18 2.31 7.82 4.52
N GLU A 19 2.35 9.13 4.71
CA GLU A 19 1.53 9.85 5.68
C GLU A 19 0.04 9.90 5.32
N PHE A 20 -0.34 9.55 4.09
CA PHE A 20 -1.75 9.42 3.69
C PHE A 20 -2.55 8.53 4.65
N ARG A 21 -1.92 7.53 5.26
CA ARG A 21 -2.53 6.71 6.30
C ARG A 21 -3.04 7.54 7.48
N ASP A 22 -2.29 8.55 7.89
CA ASP A 22 -2.68 9.40 9.01
C ASP A 22 -3.94 10.22 8.67
N LEU A 23 -4.10 10.59 7.40
CA LEU A 23 -5.32 11.23 6.92
C LEU A 23 -6.52 10.28 6.96
N VAL A 24 -6.34 9.04 6.52
CA VAL A 24 -7.40 8.01 6.54
C VAL A 24 -7.92 7.78 7.95
N TYR A 25 -7.03 7.71 8.92
CA TYR A 25 -7.34 7.41 10.32
C TYR A 25 -7.40 8.65 11.22
N ALA A 26 -7.47 9.86 10.66
CA ALA A 26 -7.40 11.11 11.42
C ALA A 26 -8.46 11.24 12.52
N LYS A 27 -9.65 10.67 12.31
CA LYS A 27 -10.77 10.73 13.27
C LYS A 27 -10.77 9.61 14.29
N ARG A 28 -9.82 8.67 14.21
CA ARG A 28 -9.74 7.56 15.16
C ARG A 28 -9.01 7.97 16.43
N PRO A 29 -9.54 7.63 17.61
CA PRO A 29 -8.86 7.90 18.89
C PRO A 29 -7.62 7.01 19.05
N VAL A 30 -7.62 5.82 18.48
CA VAL A 30 -6.49 4.87 18.49
C VAL A 30 -6.20 4.44 17.07
N ARG A 31 -4.94 4.58 16.67
CA ARG A 31 -4.47 4.21 15.33
C ARG A 31 -3.03 3.73 15.35
N TRP A 32 -2.66 2.95 14.35
CA TRP A 32 -1.27 2.59 14.12
C TRP A 32 -0.50 3.78 13.57
N PRO A 33 0.70 4.05 14.08
CA PRO A 33 1.53 5.12 13.54
C PRO A 33 2.01 4.77 12.12
N THR A 34 2.29 5.78 11.33
CA THR A 34 2.99 5.63 10.06
C THR A 34 4.47 5.31 10.34
N PHE A 35 4.97 4.24 9.73
CA PHE A 35 6.38 3.82 9.86
C PHE A 35 7.23 4.38 8.72
N THR A 36 7.27 5.71 8.58
CA THR A 36 8.02 6.39 7.51
C THR A 36 9.48 6.00 7.49
N GLY A 37 10.13 5.91 8.65
CA GLY A 37 11.53 5.52 8.77
C GLY A 37 11.85 4.10 8.29
N LEU A 38 10.85 3.23 8.24
CA LEU A 38 10.99 1.87 7.68
C LEU A 38 10.65 1.84 6.19
N HIS A 39 9.53 2.42 5.82
CA HIS A 39 8.98 2.27 4.48
C HIS A 39 9.62 3.21 3.46
N LEU A 40 10.06 4.41 3.85
CA LEU A 40 10.69 5.33 2.92
C LEU A 40 11.98 4.78 2.32
N PRO A 41 12.97 4.32 3.09
CA PRO A 41 14.16 3.68 2.53
C PRO A 41 13.84 2.45 1.69
N MET A 42 12.83 1.67 2.08
CA MET A 42 12.38 0.52 1.31
C MET A 42 11.92 0.92 -0.09
N ILE A 43 11.05 1.92 -0.20
CA ILE A 43 10.52 2.38 -1.49
C ILE A 43 11.60 3.05 -2.34
N GLU A 44 12.53 3.77 -1.71
CA GLU A 44 13.69 4.39 -2.37
C GLU A 44 14.77 3.38 -2.82
N GLY A 45 14.64 2.13 -2.43
CA GLY A 45 15.59 1.09 -2.81
C GLY A 45 16.90 1.11 -1.99
N THR A 46 16.92 1.75 -0.83
CA THR A 46 18.15 1.96 -0.03
C THR A 46 18.17 1.18 1.28
N GLY A 47 17.04 0.73 1.76
CA GLY A 47 16.96 -0.02 3.02
C GLY A 47 17.18 -1.53 2.86
N PRO A 48 17.41 -2.27 3.96
CA PRO A 48 17.62 -3.71 3.92
C PRO A 48 16.44 -4.50 3.36
N PHE A 49 15.23 -3.93 3.43
CA PHE A 49 14.03 -4.52 2.84
C PHE A 49 13.88 -4.27 1.34
N ALA A 50 14.75 -3.46 0.74
CA ALA A 50 14.72 -3.16 -0.69
C ALA A 50 15.52 -4.19 -1.51
N GLU A 51 16.45 -4.91 -0.89
CA GLU A 51 17.32 -5.86 -1.58
C GLU A 51 16.50 -6.97 -2.27
N GLY A 52 16.69 -7.12 -3.58
CA GLY A 52 15.95 -8.10 -4.39
C GLY A 52 14.47 -7.73 -4.64
N ARG A 53 14.08 -6.48 -4.36
CA ARG A 53 12.71 -6.01 -4.54
C ARG A 53 12.65 -4.76 -5.39
N ARG A 54 11.56 -4.62 -6.14
CA ARG A 54 11.22 -3.41 -6.88
C ARG A 54 9.85 -2.93 -6.44
N PHE A 55 9.74 -1.62 -6.26
CA PHE A 55 8.52 -0.99 -5.76
C PHE A 55 7.99 0.07 -6.73
N ARG A 56 6.67 0.21 -6.79
CA ARG A 56 6.01 1.29 -7.51
C ARG A 56 4.85 1.84 -6.69
N PRO A 57 4.94 3.06 -6.16
CA PRO A 57 3.84 3.69 -5.45
C PRO A 57 2.81 4.26 -6.41
N PHE A 58 1.54 4.16 -6.05
CA PHE A 58 0.41 4.75 -6.77
C PHE A 58 -0.48 5.52 -5.79
N LEU A 59 -0.77 6.77 -6.12
CA LEU A 59 -1.65 7.64 -5.37
C LEU A 59 -2.78 8.11 -6.27
N ALA A 60 -4.02 7.82 -5.90
CA ALA A 60 -5.19 8.35 -6.60
C ALA A 60 -5.63 9.65 -5.95
N LEU A 61 -5.82 10.65 -6.77
CA LEU A 61 -6.41 11.92 -6.41
C LEU A 61 -7.86 11.97 -6.94
N ASP A 62 -8.78 12.37 -6.10
CA ASP A 62 -10.16 12.69 -6.49
C ASP A 62 -10.35 14.19 -6.33
N GLU A 63 -10.72 14.87 -7.43
CA GLU A 63 -10.81 16.34 -7.49
C GLU A 63 -9.54 17.08 -7.01
N GLY A 64 -8.38 16.41 -7.17
CA GLY A 64 -7.07 16.97 -6.79
C GLY A 64 -6.58 16.60 -5.39
N GLU A 65 -7.43 15.98 -4.55
CA GLU A 65 -7.09 15.57 -3.19
C GLU A 65 -6.78 14.07 -3.09
N PRO A 66 -5.80 13.67 -2.27
CA PRO A 66 -5.49 12.27 -2.04
C PRO A 66 -6.71 11.49 -1.53
N ALA A 67 -7.05 10.39 -2.20
CA ALA A 67 -8.22 9.59 -1.87
C ALA A 67 -7.94 8.10 -1.68
N ALA A 68 -6.91 7.56 -2.33
CA ALA A 68 -6.46 6.17 -2.13
C ALA A 68 -4.99 6.03 -2.52
N ARG A 69 -4.31 5.06 -1.92
CA ARG A 69 -2.93 4.69 -2.28
C ARG A 69 -2.76 3.18 -2.36
N ALA A 70 -1.75 2.74 -3.10
CA ALA A 70 -1.27 1.36 -3.11
C ALA A 70 0.21 1.34 -3.48
N LEU A 71 0.94 0.36 -2.96
CA LEU A 71 2.33 0.09 -3.33
C LEU A 71 2.41 -1.26 -4.02
N ALA A 72 2.81 -1.29 -5.29
CA ALA A 72 3.10 -2.53 -5.98
C ALA A 72 4.55 -2.96 -5.70
N MET A 73 4.75 -4.26 -5.52
CA MET A 73 6.06 -4.85 -5.23
C MET A 73 6.29 -6.12 -6.06
N VAL A 74 7.47 -6.22 -6.63
CA VAL A 74 8.02 -7.47 -7.16
C VAL A 74 9.15 -7.92 -6.24
N ASP A 75 9.09 -9.14 -5.73
CA ASP A 75 10.11 -9.73 -4.88
C ASP A 75 10.80 -10.88 -5.63
N GLU A 76 12.02 -10.64 -6.09
CA GLU A 76 12.80 -11.64 -6.84
C GLU A 76 13.16 -12.86 -5.98
N ARG A 77 13.33 -12.66 -4.67
CA ARG A 77 13.61 -13.77 -3.73
C ARG A 77 12.39 -14.69 -3.59
N TYR A 78 11.19 -14.08 -3.59
CA TYR A 78 9.95 -14.86 -3.58
C TYR A 78 9.81 -15.69 -4.85
N ILE A 79 10.04 -15.06 -6.01
CA ILE A 79 9.94 -15.72 -7.31
C ILE A 79 10.96 -16.87 -7.40
N GLU A 80 12.21 -16.63 -7.00
CA GLU A 80 13.26 -17.63 -7.03
C GLU A 80 12.98 -18.83 -6.09
N HIS A 81 12.41 -18.54 -4.90
CA HIS A 81 12.13 -19.57 -3.90
C HIS A 81 10.92 -20.45 -4.25
N TRP A 82 9.84 -19.83 -4.75
CA TRP A 82 8.57 -20.51 -4.97
C TRP A 82 8.30 -20.88 -6.43
N ASP A 83 9.14 -20.40 -7.35
CA ASP A 83 8.93 -20.52 -8.79
C ASP A 83 7.53 -20.00 -9.23
N GLU A 84 7.09 -18.93 -8.59
CA GLU A 84 5.81 -18.29 -8.86
C GLU A 84 6.00 -16.84 -9.30
N ARG A 85 5.47 -16.47 -10.47
CA ARG A 85 5.47 -15.08 -10.95
C ARG A 85 4.32 -14.31 -10.33
N LEU A 86 4.40 -14.14 -9.02
CA LEU A 86 3.42 -13.48 -8.19
C LEU A 86 3.95 -12.12 -7.72
N GLY A 87 3.22 -11.05 -8.07
CA GLY A 87 3.47 -9.72 -7.52
C GLY A 87 2.65 -9.45 -6.26
N HIS A 88 2.99 -8.39 -5.56
CA HIS A 88 2.32 -8.02 -4.32
C HIS A 88 1.79 -6.60 -4.40
N VAL A 89 0.61 -6.37 -3.81
CA VAL A 89 0.04 -5.04 -3.57
C VAL A 89 -0.03 -4.86 -2.07
N ILE A 90 0.72 -3.89 -1.56
CA ILE A 90 0.86 -3.60 -0.14
C ILE A 90 0.55 -2.13 0.16
N LEU A 91 0.49 -1.76 1.42
CA LEU A 91 0.22 -0.38 1.88
C LEU A 91 -1.05 0.23 1.28
N PHE A 92 -2.02 -0.61 0.94
CA PHE A 92 -3.31 -0.12 0.46
C PHE A 92 -4.05 0.60 1.58
N GLU A 93 -4.46 1.83 1.31
CA GLU A 93 -5.30 2.65 2.16
C GLU A 93 -6.24 3.49 1.28
N ALA A 94 -7.45 3.73 1.74
CA ALA A 94 -8.40 4.58 1.05
C ALA A 94 -9.28 5.35 2.02
N LEU A 95 -9.71 6.54 1.63
CA LEU A 95 -10.72 7.27 2.38
C LEU A 95 -12.07 6.53 2.33
N PRO A 96 -12.89 6.64 3.37
CA PRO A 96 -14.25 6.09 3.35
C PRO A 96 -15.02 6.53 2.10
N GLY A 97 -15.61 5.58 1.39
CA GLY A 97 -16.39 5.86 0.19
C GLY A 97 -15.61 6.09 -1.11
N ALA A 98 -14.27 6.16 -1.07
CA ALA A 98 -13.41 6.42 -2.23
C ALA A 98 -13.28 5.22 -3.18
N ARG A 99 -14.40 4.63 -3.60
CA ARG A 99 -14.42 3.39 -4.40
C ARG A 99 -13.73 3.52 -5.76
N GLN A 100 -13.93 4.65 -6.44
CA GLN A 100 -13.31 4.87 -7.75
C GLN A 100 -11.80 5.06 -7.63
N ALA A 101 -11.34 5.80 -6.62
CA ALA A 101 -9.92 5.99 -6.34
C ALA A 101 -9.27 4.65 -5.92
N SER A 102 -9.92 3.87 -5.07
CA SER A 102 -9.46 2.54 -4.67
C SER A 102 -9.27 1.62 -5.87
N ARG A 103 -10.28 1.57 -6.75
CA ARG A 103 -10.18 0.78 -7.98
C ARG A 103 -9.05 1.25 -8.87
N ALA A 104 -8.92 2.57 -9.05
CA ALA A 104 -7.90 3.14 -9.94
C ALA A 104 -6.47 2.80 -9.49
N VAL A 105 -6.15 2.89 -8.18
CA VAL A 105 -4.80 2.52 -7.70
C VAL A 105 -4.53 1.03 -7.80
N LEU A 106 -5.53 0.18 -7.53
CA LEU A 106 -5.39 -1.28 -7.65
C LEU A 106 -5.23 -1.70 -9.11
N ASP A 107 -6.01 -1.13 -10.03
CA ASP A 107 -5.86 -1.37 -11.46
C ASP A 107 -4.47 -0.93 -11.95
N ALA A 108 -3.99 0.24 -11.54
CA ALA A 108 -2.65 0.74 -11.90
C ALA A 108 -1.54 -0.17 -11.36
N ALA A 109 -1.65 -0.64 -10.11
CA ALA A 109 -0.71 -1.59 -9.52
C ALA A 109 -0.69 -2.91 -10.29
N CYS A 110 -1.85 -3.45 -10.65
CA CYS A 110 -1.95 -4.69 -11.42
C CYS A 110 -1.40 -4.54 -12.85
N VAL A 111 -1.62 -3.40 -13.51
CA VAL A 111 -1.05 -3.11 -14.82
C VAL A 111 0.47 -3.12 -14.74
N TRP A 112 1.05 -2.38 -13.79
CA TRP A 112 2.49 -2.34 -13.62
C TRP A 112 3.08 -3.72 -13.30
N LEU A 113 2.46 -4.49 -12.40
CA LEU A 113 2.92 -5.86 -12.08
C LEU A 113 2.92 -6.76 -13.33
N ARG A 114 1.91 -6.65 -14.18
CA ARG A 114 1.86 -7.38 -15.45
C ARG A 114 2.98 -6.95 -16.39
N GLU A 115 3.27 -5.66 -16.48
CA GLU A 115 4.40 -5.12 -17.25
C GLU A 115 5.76 -5.62 -16.72
N GLN A 116 5.85 -5.92 -15.42
CA GLN A 116 7.02 -6.56 -14.80
C GLN A 116 7.05 -8.09 -15.00
N GLY A 117 6.09 -8.65 -15.74
CA GLY A 117 6.02 -10.07 -16.04
C GLY A 117 5.37 -10.92 -14.95
N MET A 118 4.62 -10.33 -14.03
CA MET A 118 3.85 -11.09 -13.05
C MET A 118 2.56 -11.62 -13.66
N GLU A 119 2.22 -12.87 -13.33
CA GLU A 119 1.01 -13.56 -13.81
C GLU A 119 -0.17 -13.42 -12.84
N ALA A 120 0.14 -13.15 -11.59
CA ALA A 120 -0.84 -12.95 -10.54
C ALA A 120 -0.40 -11.83 -9.58
N ALA A 121 -1.36 -11.30 -8.82
CA ALA A 121 -1.11 -10.35 -7.75
C ALA A 121 -1.78 -10.82 -6.46
N ARG A 122 -1.10 -10.63 -5.34
CA ARG A 122 -1.62 -10.88 -3.98
C ARG A 122 -1.65 -9.56 -3.21
N ALA A 123 -2.75 -9.32 -2.50
CA ALA A 123 -2.80 -8.25 -1.53
C ALA A 123 -2.12 -8.69 -0.22
N GLY A 124 -1.24 -7.84 0.31
CA GLY A 124 -0.45 -8.11 1.51
C GLY A 124 0.86 -8.85 1.24
N TYR A 125 1.78 -8.76 2.20
CA TYR A 125 3.06 -9.45 2.15
C TYR A 125 3.65 -9.61 3.56
N GLY A 126 3.76 -10.87 4.01
CA GLY A 126 4.37 -11.21 5.28
C GLY A 126 3.69 -10.51 6.47
N ASN A 127 4.52 -10.10 7.43
CA ASN A 127 4.06 -9.42 8.64
C ASN A 127 4.05 -7.88 8.55
N GLN A 128 4.35 -7.34 7.39
CA GLN A 128 4.35 -5.89 7.16
C GLN A 128 2.98 -5.34 6.77
N GLU A 129 2.09 -6.21 6.33
CA GLU A 129 0.76 -5.86 5.89
C GLU A 129 -0.28 -6.84 6.39
N PHE A 130 -1.45 -6.32 6.67
CA PHE A 130 -2.60 -7.15 6.99
C PHE A 130 -3.28 -7.59 5.70
N PRO A 131 -3.55 -8.88 5.52
CA PRO A 131 -4.12 -9.40 4.27
C PRO A 131 -5.64 -9.16 4.16
N PHE A 132 -6.20 -8.23 4.91
CA PHE A 132 -7.62 -7.93 4.88
C PHE A 132 -7.87 -6.43 4.96
N VAL A 133 -8.97 -6.04 4.38
CA VAL A 133 -9.48 -4.68 4.38
C VAL A 133 -10.75 -4.64 5.22
N THR A 134 -10.87 -3.65 6.08
CA THR A 134 -12.10 -3.40 6.83
C THR A 134 -12.65 -2.02 6.49
N ASP A 135 -13.95 -1.89 6.48
CA ASP A 135 -14.69 -0.62 6.41
C ASP A 135 -15.20 -0.19 7.81
N ASP A 136 -14.88 -0.96 8.83
CA ASP A 136 -15.16 -0.59 10.22
C ASP A 136 -14.11 0.38 10.74
N TYR A 137 -14.49 1.65 10.81
CA TYR A 137 -13.66 2.74 11.31
C TYR A 137 -13.88 3.02 12.80
N GLU A 138 -14.79 2.35 13.44
CA GLU A 138 -15.09 2.48 14.87
C GLU A 138 -14.21 1.56 15.71
N SER A 139 -13.93 0.36 15.21
CA SER A 139 -13.10 -0.63 15.89
C SER A 139 -11.61 -0.43 15.65
N LEU A 140 -10.77 -0.93 16.55
CA LEU A 140 -9.34 -1.00 16.33
C LEU A 140 -9.04 -1.96 15.19
N PRO A 141 -8.06 -1.63 14.33
CA PRO A 141 -7.62 -2.57 13.31
C PRO A 141 -7.03 -3.81 13.97
N ALA A 142 -7.31 -4.96 13.40
CA ALA A 142 -6.72 -6.20 13.84
C ALA A 142 -5.19 -6.13 13.77
N GLY A 143 -4.54 -6.50 14.85
CA GLY A 143 -3.08 -6.54 14.91
C GLY A 143 -2.55 -7.93 14.63
N PHE A 144 -1.50 -8.01 13.82
CA PHE A 144 -0.87 -9.29 13.51
C PHE A 144 -0.32 -10.00 14.75
N MET A 145 0.24 -9.25 15.67
CA MET A 145 0.97 -9.81 16.81
C MET A 145 0.26 -9.64 18.15
N ARG A 146 -0.94 -9.12 18.14
CA ARG A 146 -1.67 -8.83 19.37
C ARG A 146 -3.15 -9.09 19.19
N HIS A 147 -3.90 -8.58 20.07
CA HIS A 147 -5.33 -8.77 20.15
C HIS A 147 -6.02 -8.31 18.87
N ASN A 148 -6.87 -9.14 18.35
CA ASN A 148 -7.93 -8.64 17.51
C ASN A 148 -8.67 -7.54 18.26
N PRO A 149 -9.24 -6.57 17.57
CA PRO A 149 -10.09 -5.58 18.21
C PRO A 149 -11.18 -6.33 18.99
N PRO A 150 -11.59 -5.79 20.11
CA PRO A 150 -12.75 -6.34 20.81
C PRO A 150 -13.94 -6.36 19.84
N GLU A 151 -14.63 -7.47 19.80
CA GLU A 151 -15.85 -7.66 19.03
C GLU A 151 -16.97 -6.72 19.51
#